data_d48e48e8d4d472d7d0c2b75da9954d76
#
_entry.id   d48e48e8d4d472d7d0c2b75da9954d76
#
_cell.length_a   1.000
_cell.length_b   1.000
_cell.length_c   1.000
_cell.angle_alpha   90.00
_cell.angle_beta   90.00
_cell.angle_gamma   90.00
#
_symmetry.space_group_name_H-M   'P 1'
#
loop_
_entity.id
_entity.type
_entity.pdbx_description
1 polymer ?
#
loop_
_entity_poly.entity_id
_entity_poly.type
_entity_poly.pdbx_seq_one_letter_code
_entity_poly.pdbx_strand_id
1 'polypeptide(L)'
;MSKNIFDDDINLKEIFDVLWSKKLFICLTTFAFAIASVIYALNVPNIYKADTLLAPAESSGGNQLSKMAAQFGGLAALAGVNLGGNDSSQTELAVQVMKSRSFVDGFIKKHDLLVPLMAAKGWDLGTNILLIDDEIYNESSATWLREPSGLRGSKPSSQEAYETFIKNVLKVKQDKESGLYSVSIMHYSPYIAKEWVNWIVQDINKVMRERTISETSQNLEYLNQQLSKTAIADMQSTFYKLIEEQTKSLMLAEVQEEFVFKVIDPAVVPEEKTQPSRAIICILGTFLGGFLSCIIVLVLHVYRKQKQLTN
;
A
#
# COMPACT_ATOMS: atom_id res chain seq x y z
N MET A 1 -11.25 47.49 45.54
CA MET A 1 -11.80 46.13 45.63
C MET A 1 -11.97 45.62 44.23
N SER A 2 -10.98 44.89 43.72
CA SER A 2 -11.05 44.27 42.41
C SER A 2 -11.85 42.99 42.53
N LYS A 3 -13.02 42.96 41.91
CA LYS A 3 -13.92 41.81 41.85
C LYS A 3 -13.23 40.78 40.91
N ASN A 4 -12.78 39.65 41.47
CA ASN A 4 -12.21 38.55 40.73
C ASN A 4 -13.23 38.00 39.69
N ILE A 5 -12.94 38.19 38.43
CA ILE A 5 -13.77 37.83 37.26
C ILE A 5 -13.71 36.32 36.96
N PHE A 6 -13.00 35.53 37.77
CA PHE A 6 -12.73 34.09 37.49
C PHE A 6 -13.39 33.10 38.45
N ASP A 7 -14.37 33.54 39.25
CA ASP A 7 -15.05 32.67 40.23
C ASP A 7 -16.51 32.40 39.82
N ASP A 8 -16.78 32.21 38.54
CA ASP A 8 -18.08 31.71 38.06
C ASP A 8 -17.92 30.19 37.87
N ASP A 9 -18.14 29.43 38.95
CA ASP A 9 -18.19 27.96 38.91
C ASP A 9 -19.15 27.55 37.80
N ILE A 10 -18.62 26.88 36.78
CA ILE A 10 -19.39 26.35 35.64
C ILE A 10 -20.36 25.32 36.21
N ASN A 11 -21.60 25.74 36.44
CA ASN A 11 -22.63 24.88 37.01
C ASN A 11 -23.14 23.92 35.93
N LEU A 12 -22.76 22.62 36.00
CA LEU A 12 -23.18 21.58 35.06
C LEU A 12 -24.70 21.57 34.83
N LYS A 13 -25.49 21.97 35.85
CA LYS A 13 -26.92 22.09 35.72
C LYS A 13 -27.33 23.24 34.78
N GLU A 14 -26.63 24.39 34.84
CA GLU A 14 -26.87 25.52 33.93
C GLU A 14 -26.60 25.15 32.48
N ILE A 15 -25.50 24.42 32.23
CA ILE A 15 -25.18 23.90 30.87
C ILE A 15 -26.29 22.98 30.36
N PHE A 16 -26.75 22.06 31.20
CA PHE A 16 -27.82 21.14 30.82
C PHE A 16 -29.13 21.87 30.50
N ASP A 17 -29.55 22.84 31.35
CA ASP A 17 -30.75 23.61 31.15
C ASP A 17 -30.70 24.47 29.88
N VAL A 18 -29.52 25.03 29.54
CA VAL A 18 -29.28 25.77 28.29
C VAL A 18 -29.42 24.87 27.07
N LEU A 19 -28.79 23.71 27.09
CA LEU A 19 -28.86 22.74 25.99
C LEU A 19 -30.31 22.24 25.81
N TRP A 20 -30.99 21.95 26.92
CA TRP A 20 -32.37 21.48 26.89
C TRP A 20 -33.36 22.55 26.37
N SER A 21 -33.15 23.83 26.72
CA SER A 21 -33.97 24.96 26.22
C SER A 21 -33.83 25.15 24.70
N LYS A 22 -32.71 24.76 24.12
CA LYS A 22 -32.41 24.87 22.67
C LYS A 22 -32.40 23.54 21.92
N LYS A 23 -33.05 22.50 22.52
CA LYS A 23 -33.10 21.15 21.93
C LYS A 23 -33.60 21.11 20.49
N LEU A 24 -34.60 21.93 20.11
CA LEU A 24 -35.10 22.01 18.73
C LEU A 24 -34.03 22.51 17.76
N PHE A 25 -33.25 23.50 18.15
CA PHE A 25 -32.14 23.99 17.32
C PHE A 25 -31.07 22.92 17.16
N ILE A 26 -30.68 22.22 18.24
CA ILE A 26 -29.72 21.15 18.23
C ILE A 26 -30.23 20.00 17.33
N CYS A 27 -31.46 19.56 17.48
CA CYS A 27 -32.06 18.53 16.66
C CYS A 27 -32.09 18.91 15.17
N LEU A 28 -32.48 20.15 14.83
CA LEU A 28 -32.56 20.59 13.44
C LEU A 28 -31.19 20.65 12.76
N THR A 29 -30.19 21.20 13.45
CA THR A 29 -28.83 21.29 12.94
C THR A 29 -28.19 19.89 12.79
N THR A 30 -28.36 19.02 13.80
CA THR A 30 -27.89 17.63 13.73
C THR A 30 -28.53 16.88 12.56
N PHE A 31 -29.83 17.07 12.35
CA PHE A 31 -30.55 16.46 11.22
C PHE A 31 -30.08 17.00 9.86
N ALA A 32 -29.81 18.30 9.75
CA ALA A 32 -29.22 18.87 8.52
C ALA A 32 -27.83 18.28 8.22
N PHE A 33 -26.97 18.12 9.22
CA PHE A 33 -25.67 17.46 9.07
C PHE A 33 -25.80 15.97 8.70
N ALA A 34 -26.80 15.27 9.26
CA ALA A 34 -27.09 13.89 8.90
C ALA A 34 -27.47 13.76 7.41
N ILE A 35 -28.35 14.63 6.91
CA ILE A 35 -28.71 14.65 5.49
C ILE A 35 -27.48 14.96 4.62
N ALA A 36 -26.71 15.98 4.98
CA ALA A 36 -25.52 16.35 4.23
C ALA A 36 -24.49 15.20 4.18
N SER A 37 -24.31 14.47 5.29
CA SER A 37 -23.41 13.32 5.34
C SER A 37 -23.89 12.15 4.50
N VAL A 38 -25.21 11.92 4.40
CA VAL A 38 -25.78 10.90 3.52
C VAL A 38 -25.55 11.26 2.05
N ILE A 39 -25.83 12.52 1.67
CA ILE A 39 -25.60 12.99 0.29
C ILE A 39 -24.12 12.85 -0.07
N TYR A 40 -23.21 13.25 0.81
CA TYR A 40 -21.78 13.09 0.62
C TYR A 40 -21.39 11.62 0.45
N ALA A 41 -21.86 10.73 1.35
CA ALA A 41 -21.55 9.29 1.31
C ALA A 41 -22.06 8.60 0.03
N LEU A 42 -23.14 9.07 -0.57
CA LEU A 42 -23.67 8.54 -1.83
C LEU A 42 -22.86 9.00 -3.05
N ASN A 43 -22.29 10.22 -3.00
CA ASN A 43 -21.49 10.76 -4.11
C ASN A 43 -20.04 10.23 -4.15
N VAL A 44 -19.52 9.68 -3.05
CA VAL A 44 -18.17 9.10 -3.05
C VAL A 44 -18.15 7.80 -3.83
N PRO A 45 -17.25 7.64 -4.83
CA PRO A 45 -17.18 6.44 -5.67
C PRO A 45 -16.78 5.20 -4.87
N ASN A 46 -17.25 4.05 -5.32
CA ASN A 46 -16.92 2.77 -4.71
C ASN A 46 -15.49 2.35 -5.11
N ILE A 47 -14.76 1.76 -4.17
CA ILE A 47 -13.43 1.17 -4.36
C ILE A 47 -13.53 -0.31 -3.99
N TYR A 48 -13.04 -1.14 -4.88
CA TYR A 48 -12.98 -2.59 -4.72
C TYR A 48 -11.55 -3.02 -4.40
N LYS A 49 -11.40 -4.07 -3.60
CA LYS A 49 -10.13 -4.64 -3.22
C LYS A 49 -10.06 -6.08 -3.71
N ALA A 50 -9.17 -6.36 -4.65
CA ALA A 50 -8.78 -7.72 -4.96
C ALA A 50 -7.53 -8.08 -4.16
N ASP A 51 -7.44 -9.31 -3.69
CA ASP A 51 -6.29 -9.82 -2.96
C ASP A 51 -5.94 -11.25 -3.36
N THR A 52 -4.68 -11.59 -3.17
CA THR A 52 -4.13 -12.92 -3.35
C THR A 52 -3.33 -13.32 -2.13
N LEU A 53 -3.35 -14.61 -1.81
CA LEU A 53 -2.57 -15.18 -0.72
C LEU A 53 -1.35 -15.90 -1.28
N LEU A 54 -0.17 -15.54 -0.78
CA LEU A 54 1.12 -15.99 -1.27
C LEU A 54 1.89 -16.68 -0.15
N ALA A 55 2.52 -17.80 -0.45
CA ALA A 55 3.56 -18.38 0.39
C ALA A 55 4.94 -18.00 -0.12
N PRO A 56 5.96 -17.88 0.75
CA PRO A 56 7.34 -17.89 0.32
C PRO A 56 7.63 -19.15 -0.51
N ALA A 57 8.25 -18.98 -1.67
CA ALA A 57 8.73 -20.14 -2.42
C ALA A 57 9.93 -20.73 -1.67
N GLU A 58 9.89 -22.03 -1.41
CA GLU A 58 11.03 -22.70 -0.77
C GLU A 58 12.24 -22.67 -1.73
N SER A 59 13.30 -21.98 -1.32
CA SER A 59 14.57 -22.07 -2.04
C SER A 59 15.18 -23.44 -1.75
N SER A 60 15.21 -24.30 -2.77
CA SER A 60 15.78 -25.64 -2.66
C SER A 60 17.28 -25.66 -2.27
N GLY A 61 17.93 -24.49 -2.17
CA GLY A 61 19.32 -24.31 -1.74
C GLY A 61 19.50 -23.97 -0.28
N GLY A 62 18.49 -23.42 0.42
CA GLY A 62 18.64 -22.88 1.77
C GLY A 62 19.02 -23.94 2.82
N ASN A 63 18.45 -25.11 2.74
CA ASN A 63 18.74 -26.20 3.70
C ASN A 63 20.15 -26.81 3.55
N GLN A 64 20.74 -26.75 2.37
CA GLN A 64 22.06 -27.32 2.11
C GLN A 64 23.17 -26.31 2.37
N LEU A 65 22.92 -25.03 2.03
CA LEU A 65 23.82 -23.92 2.36
C LEU A 65 23.90 -23.68 3.88
N SER A 66 22.78 -23.78 4.61
CA SER A 66 22.77 -23.67 6.07
C SER A 66 23.49 -24.82 6.77
N LYS A 67 23.46 -26.04 6.20
CA LYS A 67 24.28 -27.16 6.69
C LYS A 67 25.78 -26.95 6.42
N MET A 68 26.15 -26.40 5.26
CA MET A 68 27.53 -26.01 4.95
C MET A 68 27.98 -24.82 5.81
N ALA A 69 27.12 -23.84 6.04
CA ALA A 69 27.39 -22.71 6.92
C ALA A 69 27.66 -23.15 8.37
N ALA A 70 26.93 -24.16 8.87
CA ALA A 70 27.19 -24.74 10.18
C ALA A 70 28.56 -25.45 10.25
N GLN A 71 29.03 -26.01 9.14
CA GLN A 71 30.30 -26.71 9.04
C GLN A 71 31.51 -25.78 8.82
N PHE A 72 31.28 -24.62 8.16
CA PHE A 72 32.31 -23.61 7.85
C PHE A 72 32.02 -22.25 8.51
N GLY A 73 31.09 -22.17 9.46
CA GLY A 73 30.59 -20.93 10.05
C GLY A 73 31.67 -20.02 10.67
N GLY A 74 32.81 -20.58 11.11
CA GLY A 74 33.92 -19.80 11.57
C GLY A 74 34.67 -19.01 10.50
N LEU A 75 34.71 -19.50 9.26
CA LEU A 75 35.37 -18.82 8.12
C LEU A 75 34.43 -17.82 7.44
N ALA A 76 33.13 -18.11 7.39
CA ALA A 76 32.13 -17.22 6.82
C ALA A 76 31.89 -15.97 7.68
N ALA A 77 31.96 -16.11 9.00
CA ALA A 77 31.88 -14.98 9.92
C ALA A 77 33.08 -14.02 9.80
N LEU A 78 34.29 -14.56 9.52
CA LEU A 78 35.48 -13.76 9.23
C LEU A 78 35.41 -13.03 7.87
N ALA A 79 34.65 -13.57 6.92
CA ALA A 79 34.42 -12.94 5.61
C ALA A 79 33.24 -11.96 5.59
N GLY A 80 32.54 -11.74 6.73
CA GLY A 80 31.41 -10.85 6.84
C GLY A 80 30.14 -11.34 6.11
N VAL A 81 30.09 -12.60 5.71
CA VAL A 81 28.94 -13.21 5.02
C VAL A 81 28.01 -13.83 6.04
N ASN A 82 26.85 -13.21 6.23
CA ASN A 82 25.81 -13.73 7.11
C ASN A 82 25.04 -14.84 6.37
N LEU A 83 25.39 -16.10 6.63
CA LEU A 83 24.84 -17.29 5.96
C LEU A 83 23.60 -17.88 6.67
N GLY A 84 23.08 -17.19 7.67
CA GLY A 84 21.94 -17.66 8.47
C GLY A 84 20.64 -16.96 8.12
N GLY A 85 19.69 -17.63 7.48
CA GLY A 85 18.30 -17.19 7.33
C GLY A 85 17.87 -16.76 5.93
N ASN A 86 18.14 -17.55 4.90
CA ASN A 86 17.98 -17.09 3.52
C ASN A 86 16.54 -17.00 2.98
N ASP A 87 15.59 -17.82 3.41
CA ASP A 87 14.28 -17.83 2.76
C ASP A 87 13.40 -16.66 3.17
N SER A 88 13.39 -16.28 4.45
CA SER A 88 12.69 -15.09 4.93
C SER A 88 13.31 -13.80 4.39
N SER A 89 14.65 -13.74 4.27
CA SER A 89 15.36 -12.56 3.78
C SER A 89 15.10 -12.29 2.28
N GLN A 90 15.00 -13.33 1.46
CA GLN A 90 14.72 -13.18 0.03
C GLN A 90 13.29 -12.72 -0.22
N THR A 91 12.32 -13.25 0.52
CA THR A 91 10.93 -12.84 0.43
C THR A 91 10.71 -11.41 0.94
N GLU A 92 11.36 -11.04 2.06
CA GLU A 92 11.35 -9.67 2.56
C GLU A 92 11.98 -8.69 1.57
N LEU A 93 13.11 -9.07 0.95
CA LEU A 93 13.72 -8.29 -0.12
C LEU A 93 12.75 -8.10 -1.30
N ALA A 94 12.06 -9.16 -1.72
CA ALA A 94 11.07 -9.06 -2.79
C ALA A 94 9.92 -8.11 -2.46
N VAL A 95 9.45 -8.09 -1.20
CA VAL A 95 8.46 -7.11 -0.74
C VAL A 95 9.01 -5.68 -0.82
N GLN A 96 10.28 -5.45 -0.45
CA GLN A 96 10.90 -4.14 -0.58
C GLN A 96 11.10 -3.74 -2.05
N VAL A 97 11.51 -4.68 -2.90
CA VAL A 97 11.61 -4.46 -4.35
C VAL A 97 10.24 -4.12 -4.94
N MET A 98 9.18 -4.85 -4.59
CA MET A 98 7.80 -4.60 -5.04
C MET A 98 7.32 -3.18 -4.68
N LYS A 99 7.78 -2.64 -3.54
CA LYS A 99 7.47 -1.28 -3.08
C LYS A 99 8.47 -0.23 -3.58
N SER A 100 9.52 -0.62 -4.27
CA SER A 100 10.55 0.32 -4.75
C SER A 100 10.04 1.19 -5.90
N ARG A 101 10.59 2.39 -6.04
CA ARG A 101 10.25 3.31 -7.14
C ARG A 101 10.56 2.70 -8.52
N SER A 102 11.70 2.02 -8.64
CA SER A 102 12.13 1.42 -9.91
C SER A 102 11.15 0.34 -10.38
N PHE A 103 10.72 -0.53 -9.47
CA PHE A 103 9.77 -1.59 -9.79
C PHE A 103 8.39 -1.02 -10.15
N VAL A 104 7.85 -0.11 -9.32
CA VAL A 104 6.53 0.48 -9.55
C VAL A 104 6.49 1.30 -10.84
N ASP A 105 7.54 2.08 -11.13
CA ASP A 105 7.63 2.84 -12.39
C ASP A 105 7.70 1.91 -13.60
N GLY A 106 8.49 0.84 -13.51
CA GLY A 106 8.54 -0.21 -14.54
C GLY A 106 7.20 -0.91 -14.73
N PHE A 107 6.50 -1.24 -13.64
CA PHE A 107 5.18 -1.86 -13.65
C PHE A 107 4.12 -0.96 -14.32
N ILE A 108 4.06 0.32 -13.92
CA ILE A 108 3.13 1.29 -14.50
C ILE A 108 3.39 1.48 -16.00
N LYS A 109 4.65 1.57 -16.42
CA LYS A 109 5.01 1.73 -17.83
C LYS A 109 4.73 0.49 -18.66
N LYS A 110 5.08 -0.69 -18.14
CA LYS A 110 4.93 -1.97 -18.84
C LYS A 110 3.47 -2.28 -19.17
N HIS A 111 2.57 -1.97 -18.24
CA HIS A 111 1.15 -2.27 -18.35
C HIS A 111 0.29 -1.07 -18.71
N ASP A 112 0.89 0.08 -19.03
CA ASP A 112 0.23 1.35 -19.40
C ASP A 112 -0.82 1.83 -18.38
N LEU A 113 -0.45 1.77 -17.09
CA LEU A 113 -1.38 2.02 -15.97
C LEU A 113 -1.54 3.49 -15.61
N LEU A 114 -0.84 4.42 -16.28
CA LEU A 114 -0.82 5.82 -15.85
C LEU A 114 -2.21 6.47 -15.88
N VAL A 115 -2.99 6.24 -16.95
CA VAL A 115 -4.33 6.81 -17.09
C VAL A 115 -5.31 6.17 -16.10
N PRO A 116 -5.47 4.83 -16.02
CA PRO A 116 -6.39 4.22 -15.08
C PRO A 116 -6.00 4.48 -13.61
N LEU A 117 -4.71 4.74 -13.32
CA LEU A 117 -4.23 5.07 -11.97
C LEU A 117 -4.52 6.52 -11.57
N MET A 118 -4.33 7.48 -12.50
CA MET A 118 -4.25 8.90 -12.16
C MET A 118 -5.48 9.70 -12.62
N ALA A 119 -6.24 9.21 -13.60
CA ALA A 119 -7.39 9.91 -14.16
C ALA A 119 -8.73 9.18 -13.95
N ALA A 120 -8.74 8.00 -13.33
CA ALA A 120 -9.99 7.32 -13.04
C ALA A 120 -10.77 8.04 -11.92
N LYS A 121 -12.09 8.26 -12.15
CA LYS A 121 -13.02 8.83 -11.16
C LYS A 121 -14.10 7.87 -10.68
N GLY A 122 -14.24 6.71 -11.33
CA GLY A 122 -15.27 5.72 -10.99
C GLY A 122 -15.28 4.55 -11.95
N TRP A 123 -16.27 3.69 -11.79
CA TRP A 123 -16.52 2.54 -12.66
C TRP A 123 -18.02 2.31 -12.80
N ASP A 124 -18.45 2.05 -14.01
CA ASP A 124 -19.86 1.72 -14.31
C ASP A 124 -20.07 0.20 -14.33
N LEU A 125 -20.95 -0.27 -13.44
CA LEU A 125 -21.30 -1.69 -13.30
C LEU A 125 -22.02 -2.24 -14.54
N GLY A 126 -22.89 -1.42 -15.16
CA GLY A 126 -23.74 -1.87 -16.27
C GLY A 126 -22.97 -2.13 -17.56
N THR A 127 -22.02 -1.26 -17.86
CA THR A 127 -21.19 -1.32 -19.08
C THR A 127 -19.81 -1.91 -18.85
N ASN A 128 -19.41 -2.11 -17.58
CA ASN A 128 -18.06 -2.48 -17.19
C ASN A 128 -16.97 -1.52 -17.70
N ILE A 129 -17.28 -0.23 -17.81
CA ILE A 129 -16.36 0.79 -18.31
C ILE A 129 -15.79 1.57 -17.13
N LEU A 130 -14.47 1.81 -17.17
CA LEU A 130 -13.80 2.71 -16.25
C LEU A 130 -14.15 4.15 -16.63
N LEU A 131 -14.65 4.92 -15.66
CA LEU A 131 -14.97 6.32 -15.86
C LEU A 131 -13.73 7.18 -15.65
N ILE A 132 -13.28 7.81 -16.71
CA ILE A 132 -12.13 8.73 -16.68
C ILE A 132 -12.63 10.15 -16.40
N ASP A 133 -11.82 10.93 -15.72
CA ASP A 133 -12.10 12.32 -15.43
C ASP A 133 -11.68 13.21 -16.60
N ASP A 134 -12.70 13.73 -17.31
CA ASP A 134 -12.50 14.59 -18.49
C ASP A 134 -11.84 15.92 -18.16
N GLU A 135 -11.83 16.33 -16.89
CA GLU A 135 -11.09 17.53 -16.45
C GLU A 135 -9.58 17.25 -16.29
N ILE A 136 -9.20 15.99 -16.09
CA ILE A 136 -7.80 15.58 -15.90
C ILE A 136 -7.21 15.03 -17.18
N TYR A 137 -7.96 14.23 -17.94
CA TYR A 137 -7.48 13.54 -19.13
C TYR A 137 -8.53 13.46 -20.23
N ASN A 138 -8.18 13.90 -21.43
CA ASN A 138 -9.04 13.77 -22.61
C ASN A 138 -8.70 12.48 -23.37
N GLU A 139 -9.62 11.51 -23.34
CA GLU A 139 -9.43 10.21 -24.00
C GLU A 139 -9.33 10.33 -25.53
N SER A 140 -10.11 11.25 -26.15
CA SER A 140 -10.13 11.40 -27.61
C SER A 140 -8.82 11.92 -28.19
N SER A 141 -8.14 12.81 -27.47
CA SER A 141 -6.85 13.39 -27.87
C SER A 141 -5.65 12.77 -27.17
N ALA A 142 -5.88 11.84 -26.25
CA ALA A 142 -4.86 11.23 -25.38
C ALA A 142 -3.97 12.26 -24.67
N THR A 143 -4.57 13.39 -24.22
CA THR A 143 -3.84 14.52 -23.61
C THR A 143 -4.25 14.75 -22.17
N TRP A 144 -3.28 15.11 -21.34
CA TRP A 144 -3.49 15.52 -19.96
C TRP A 144 -3.85 17.01 -19.90
N LEU A 145 -4.99 17.32 -19.28
CA LEU A 145 -5.57 18.66 -19.21
C LEU A 145 -5.25 19.37 -17.89
N ARG A 146 -4.71 18.65 -16.91
CA ARG A 146 -4.36 19.19 -15.60
C ARG A 146 -3.43 20.39 -15.71
N GLU A 147 -3.73 21.46 -14.96
CA GLU A 147 -2.83 22.63 -14.87
C GLU A 147 -1.51 22.27 -14.19
N PRO A 148 -0.36 22.70 -14.76
CA PRO A 148 0.94 22.55 -14.12
C PRO A 148 1.00 23.31 -12.79
N SER A 149 1.60 22.68 -11.75
CA SER A 149 1.77 23.31 -10.44
C SER A 149 3.18 23.05 -9.89
N GLY A 150 3.98 24.09 -9.79
CA GLY A 150 5.38 23.99 -9.35
C GLY A 150 6.21 23.14 -10.30
N LEU A 151 6.79 22.03 -9.80
CA LEU A 151 7.56 21.06 -10.59
C LEU A 151 6.68 20.00 -11.28
N ARG A 152 5.36 20.00 -11.04
CA ARG A 152 4.41 19.05 -11.61
C ARG A 152 3.88 19.58 -12.93
N GLY A 153 4.12 18.83 -14.01
CA GLY A 153 3.58 19.15 -15.34
C GLY A 153 2.11 18.74 -15.49
N SER A 154 1.54 18.96 -16.67
CA SER A 154 0.19 18.49 -17.01
C SER A 154 0.11 16.97 -16.95
N LYS A 155 1.08 16.26 -17.53
CA LYS A 155 1.20 14.80 -17.41
C LYS A 155 1.73 14.44 -16.03
N PRO A 156 1.09 13.51 -15.29
CA PRO A 156 1.60 13.02 -14.02
C PRO A 156 3.02 12.45 -14.14
N SER A 157 3.90 12.83 -13.22
CA SER A 157 5.27 12.33 -13.19
C SER A 157 5.31 10.91 -12.61
N SER A 158 6.41 10.18 -12.88
CA SER A 158 6.66 8.86 -12.26
C SER A 158 6.62 8.92 -10.73
N GLN A 159 7.03 10.04 -10.13
CA GLN A 159 6.98 10.22 -8.68
C GLN A 159 5.54 10.33 -8.16
N GLU A 160 4.69 11.11 -8.84
CA GLU A 160 3.28 11.24 -8.46
C GLU A 160 2.54 9.89 -8.62
N ALA A 161 2.79 9.20 -9.72
CA ALA A 161 2.21 7.88 -9.98
C ALA A 161 2.67 6.86 -8.91
N TYR A 162 3.95 6.84 -8.57
CA TYR A 162 4.50 6.01 -7.49
C TYR A 162 3.83 6.29 -6.14
N GLU A 163 3.73 7.57 -5.75
CA GLU A 163 3.11 7.94 -4.48
C GLU A 163 1.64 7.52 -4.41
N THR A 164 0.89 7.73 -5.48
CA THR A 164 -0.52 7.30 -5.59
C THR A 164 -0.64 5.80 -5.49
N PHE A 165 0.19 5.06 -6.23
CA PHE A 165 0.17 3.60 -6.24
C PHE A 165 0.47 3.00 -4.87
N ILE A 166 1.53 3.46 -4.20
CA ILE A 166 1.93 2.93 -2.88
C ILE A 166 0.95 3.34 -1.77
N LYS A 167 0.46 4.59 -1.78
CA LYS A 167 -0.42 5.07 -0.71
C LYS A 167 -1.84 4.51 -0.83
N ASN A 168 -2.38 4.49 -2.05
CA ASN A 168 -3.81 4.28 -2.26
C ASN A 168 -4.17 2.93 -2.89
N VAL A 169 -3.26 2.34 -3.67
CA VAL A 169 -3.56 1.17 -4.49
C VAL A 169 -2.96 -0.11 -3.93
N LEU A 170 -1.64 -0.19 -3.78
CA LEU A 170 -0.94 -1.39 -3.34
C LEU A 170 -0.93 -1.52 -1.82
N LYS A 171 -1.35 -2.68 -1.31
CA LYS A 171 -1.17 -3.08 0.09
C LYS A 171 -0.54 -4.46 0.15
N VAL A 172 0.57 -4.57 0.87
CA VAL A 172 1.26 -5.84 1.14
C VAL A 172 1.33 -6.02 2.64
N LYS A 173 0.77 -7.12 3.13
CA LYS A 173 0.75 -7.50 4.55
C LYS A 173 1.32 -8.90 4.71
N GLN A 174 2.10 -9.11 5.75
CA GLN A 174 2.52 -10.44 6.19
C GLN A 174 1.72 -10.82 7.42
N ASP A 175 1.19 -12.02 7.40
CA ASP A 175 0.68 -12.69 8.60
C ASP A 175 1.86 -13.32 9.33
N LYS A 176 2.10 -12.84 10.55
CA LYS A 176 3.25 -13.29 11.36
C LYS A 176 3.08 -14.69 11.93
N GLU A 177 1.85 -15.18 12.05
CA GLU A 177 1.57 -16.51 12.58
C GLU A 177 1.76 -17.58 11.50
N SER A 178 1.20 -17.36 10.31
CA SER A 178 1.29 -18.30 9.20
C SER A 178 2.53 -18.10 8.32
N GLY A 179 3.19 -16.93 8.40
CA GLY A 179 4.28 -16.54 7.51
C GLY A 179 3.85 -16.18 6.09
N LEU A 180 2.55 -16.25 5.79
CA LEU A 180 2.00 -15.98 4.47
C LEU A 180 1.93 -14.47 4.19
N TYR A 181 1.91 -14.12 2.91
CA TYR A 181 1.79 -12.74 2.45
C TYR A 181 0.45 -12.53 1.74
N SER A 182 -0.24 -11.46 2.07
CA SER A 182 -1.41 -10.99 1.33
C SER A 182 -1.01 -9.76 0.52
N VAL A 183 -1.12 -9.85 -0.80
CA VAL A 183 -0.95 -8.72 -1.72
C VAL A 183 -2.32 -8.30 -2.21
N SER A 184 -2.65 -7.03 -2.05
CA SER A 184 -3.97 -6.50 -2.42
C SER A 184 -3.80 -5.24 -3.26
N ILE A 185 -4.70 -5.09 -4.24
CA ILE A 185 -4.85 -3.89 -5.07
C ILE A 185 -6.25 -3.31 -4.85
N MET A 186 -6.31 -2.01 -4.64
CA MET A 186 -7.54 -1.24 -4.54
C MET A 186 -7.74 -0.41 -5.80
N HIS A 187 -8.90 -0.56 -6.45
CA HIS A 187 -9.23 0.18 -7.66
C HIS A 187 -10.76 0.41 -7.76
N TYR A 188 -11.19 1.37 -8.57
CA TYR A 188 -12.61 1.60 -8.83
C TYR A 188 -13.26 0.42 -9.56
N SER A 189 -12.56 -0.19 -10.53
CA SER A 189 -13.03 -1.40 -11.21
C SER A 189 -12.54 -2.66 -10.50
N PRO A 190 -13.43 -3.61 -10.13
CA PRO A 190 -13.05 -4.88 -9.52
C PRO A 190 -12.24 -5.78 -10.46
N TYR A 191 -12.48 -5.68 -11.77
CA TYR A 191 -11.76 -6.43 -12.79
C TYR A 191 -10.31 -5.97 -12.92
N ILE A 192 -10.09 -4.65 -12.98
CA ILE A 192 -8.76 -4.05 -13.00
C ILE A 192 -8.01 -4.36 -11.70
N ALA A 193 -8.68 -4.30 -10.55
CA ALA A 193 -8.06 -4.66 -9.28
C ALA A 193 -7.52 -6.09 -9.30
N LYS A 194 -8.30 -7.07 -9.76
CA LYS A 194 -7.87 -8.46 -9.93
C LYS A 194 -6.68 -8.59 -10.89
N GLU A 195 -6.79 -7.96 -12.04
CA GLU A 195 -5.79 -8.05 -13.11
C GLU A 195 -4.44 -7.50 -12.63
N TRP A 196 -4.44 -6.35 -11.96
CA TRP A 196 -3.21 -5.76 -11.43
C TRP A 196 -2.58 -6.58 -10.30
N VAL A 197 -3.40 -7.26 -9.47
CA VAL A 197 -2.85 -8.21 -8.47
C VAL A 197 -2.11 -9.35 -9.17
N ASN A 198 -2.69 -9.92 -10.22
CA ASN A 198 -2.04 -11.01 -10.95
C ASN A 198 -0.74 -10.54 -11.63
N TRP A 199 -0.78 -9.38 -12.28
CA TRP A 199 0.40 -8.83 -12.94
C TRP A 199 1.53 -8.52 -11.96
N ILE A 200 1.23 -7.91 -10.80
CA ILE A 200 2.27 -7.52 -9.85
C ILE A 200 2.96 -8.75 -9.24
N VAL A 201 2.23 -9.85 -9.02
CA VAL A 201 2.80 -11.11 -8.54
C VAL A 201 3.68 -11.77 -9.61
N GLN A 202 3.22 -11.78 -10.86
CA GLN A 202 4.02 -12.29 -11.98
C GLN A 202 5.29 -11.47 -12.18
N ASP A 203 5.17 -10.14 -12.15
CA ASP A 203 6.29 -9.24 -12.38
C ASP A 203 7.33 -9.30 -11.26
N ILE A 204 6.92 -9.38 -10.00
CA ILE A 204 7.90 -9.51 -8.91
C ILE A 204 8.64 -10.85 -8.97
N ASN A 205 7.95 -11.94 -9.26
CA ASN A 205 8.59 -13.24 -9.45
C ASN A 205 9.61 -13.19 -10.61
N LYS A 206 9.21 -12.58 -11.73
CA LYS A 206 10.10 -12.41 -12.90
C LYS A 206 11.32 -11.55 -12.57
N VAL A 207 11.13 -10.37 -11.96
CA VAL A 207 12.22 -9.46 -11.62
C VAL A 207 13.22 -10.09 -10.65
N MET A 208 12.73 -10.78 -9.62
CA MET A 208 13.60 -11.45 -8.65
C MET A 208 14.36 -12.63 -9.28
N ARG A 209 13.70 -13.38 -10.15
CA ARG A 209 14.32 -14.45 -10.93
C ARG A 209 15.44 -13.93 -11.83
N GLU A 210 15.16 -12.92 -12.65
CA GLU A 210 16.13 -12.30 -13.56
C GLU A 210 17.33 -11.73 -12.80
N ARG A 211 17.08 -11.12 -11.65
CA ARG A 211 18.13 -10.63 -10.76
C ARG A 211 19.02 -11.76 -10.26
N THR A 212 18.44 -12.86 -9.78
CA THR A 212 19.21 -14.02 -9.30
C THR A 212 20.00 -14.67 -10.43
N ILE A 213 19.42 -14.83 -11.63
CA ILE A 213 20.12 -15.34 -12.80
C ILE A 213 21.33 -14.47 -13.12
N SER A 214 21.16 -13.13 -13.14
CA SER A 214 22.25 -12.20 -13.42
C SER A 214 23.36 -12.27 -12.35
N GLU A 215 23.00 -12.23 -11.07
CA GLU A 215 23.97 -12.30 -9.97
C GLU A 215 24.73 -13.65 -9.96
N THR A 216 24.01 -14.76 -10.17
CA THR A 216 24.61 -16.10 -10.18
C THR A 216 25.53 -16.29 -11.38
N SER A 217 25.16 -15.77 -12.57
CA SER A 217 26.00 -15.83 -13.76
C SER A 217 27.32 -15.06 -13.58
N GLN A 218 27.25 -13.86 -12.96
CA GLN A 218 28.45 -13.08 -12.63
C GLN A 218 29.36 -13.82 -11.62
N ASN A 219 28.75 -14.46 -10.61
CA ASN A 219 29.49 -15.25 -9.62
C ASN A 219 30.18 -16.46 -10.28
N LEU A 220 29.51 -17.16 -11.19
CA LEU A 220 30.08 -18.27 -11.94
C LEU A 220 31.26 -17.83 -12.80
N GLU A 221 31.13 -16.70 -13.49
CA GLU A 221 32.23 -16.14 -14.29
C GLU A 221 33.44 -15.83 -13.39
N TYR A 222 33.22 -15.16 -12.25
CA TYR A 222 34.29 -14.86 -11.30
C TYR A 222 34.97 -16.15 -10.77
N LEU A 223 34.16 -17.14 -10.33
CA LEU A 223 34.69 -18.41 -9.81
C LEU A 223 35.53 -19.16 -10.86
N ASN A 224 35.11 -19.21 -12.13
CA ASN A 224 35.86 -19.81 -13.22
C ASN A 224 37.18 -19.08 -13.47
N GLN A 225 37.20 -17.75 -13.40
CA GLN A 225 38.42 -16.97 -13.52
C GLN A 225 39.39 -17.22 -12.34
N GLN A 226 38.89 -17.38 -11.10
CA GLN A 226 39.75 -17.73 -9.96
C GLN A 226 40.28 -19.16 -10.03
N LEU A 227 39.47 -20.11 -10.48
CA LEU A 227 39.86 -21.50 -10.69
C LEU A 227 41.03 -21.61 -11.65
N SER A 228 40.99 -20.85 -12.78
CA SER A 228 42.08 -20.86 -13.79
C SER A 228 43.39 -20.27 -13.26
N LYS A 229 43.36 -19.43 -12.23
CA LYS A 229 44.57 -18.81 -11.62
C LYS A 229 45.13 -19.59 -10.44
N THR A 230 44.41 -20.59 -9.95
CA THR A 230 44.76 -21.33 -8.71
C THR A 230 45.42 -22.65 -9.05
N ALA A 231 46.65 -22.86 -8.56
CA ALA A 231 47.40 -24.10 -8.75
C ALA A 231 47.32 -25.07 -7.54
N ILE A 232 46.66 -24.65 -6.45
CA ILE A 232 46.54 -25.40 -5.18
C ILE A 232 45.34 -26.34 -5.27
N ALA A 233 45.57 -27.66 -5.19
CA ALA A 233 44.55 -28.69 -5.38
C ALA A 233 43.33 -28.56 -4.43
N ASP A 234 43.58 -28.26 -3.15
CA ASP A 234 42.49 -28.09 -2.15
C ASP A 234 41.61 -26.90 -2.46
N MET A 235 42.18 -25.78 -2.93
CA MET A 235 41.44 -24.61 -3.38
C MET A 235 40.64 -24.90 -4.64
N GLN A 236 41.20 -25.64 -5.62
CA GLN A 236 40.47 -26.05 -6.81
C GLN A 236 39.24 -26.88 -6.44
N SER A 237 39.40 -27.85 -5.54
CA SER A 237 38.27 -28.66 -5.05
C SER A 237 37.15 -27.78 -4.43
N THR A 238 37.53 -26.75 -3.67
CA THR A 238 36.58 -25.80 -3.10
C THR A 238 35.87 -24.97 -4.16
N PHE A 239 36.59 -24.48 -5.17
CA PHE A 239 36.00 -23.75 -6.29
C PHE A 239 35.03 -24.62 -7.10
N TYR A 240 35.36 -25.87 -7.37
CA TYR A 240 34.44 -26.80 -8.05
C TYR A 240 33.12 -26.97 -7.28
N LYS A 241 33.17 -27.12 -5.95
CA LYS A 241 31.97 -27.22 -5.13
C LYS A 241 31.13 -25.94 -5.19
N LEU A 242 31.74 -24.76 -5.12
CA LEU A 242 31.04 -23.49 -5.24
C LEU A 242 30.42 -23.31 -6.63
N ILE A 243 31.13 -23.69 -7.69
CA ILE A 243 30.60 -23.65 -9.07
C ILE A 243 29.41 -24.60 -9.20
N GLU A 244 29.50 -25.83 -8.67
CA GLU A 244 28.38 -26.78 -8.65
C GLU A 244 27.12 -26.19 -7.96
N GLU A 245 27.30 -25.60 -6.78
CA GLU A 245 26.20 -24.95 -6.03
C GLU A 245 25.60 -23.77 -6.82
N GLN A 246 26.44 -22.89 -7.39
CA GLN A 246 25.97 -21.77 -8.20
C GLN A 246 25.27 -22.24 -9.48
N THR A 247 25.80 -23.27 -10.15
CA THR A 247 25.18 -23.85 -11.35
C THR A 247 23.78 -24.42 -11.00
N LYS A 248 23.67 -25.14 -9.91
CA LYS A 248 22.39 -25.65 -9.43
C LYS A 248 21.40 -24.52 -9.14
N SER A 249 21.85 -23.46 -8.48
CA SER A 249 21.02 -22.27 -8.21
C SER A 249 20.54 -21.61 -9.51
N LEU A 250 21.42 -21.46 -10.50
CA LEU A 250 21.09 -20.94 -11.82
C LEU A 250 20.04 -21.80 -12.54
N MET A 251 20.25 -23.10 -12.60
CA MET A 251 19.31 -24.04 -13.24
C MET A 251 17.93 -24.00 -12.58
N LEU A 252 17.88 -23.92 -11.25
CA LEU A 252 16.61 -23.80 -10.53
C LEU A 252 15.90 -22.47 -10.83
N ALA A 253 16.65 -21.37 -10.87
CA ALA A 253 16.09 -20.05 -11.21
C ALA A 253 15.54 -20.00 -12.64
N GLU A 254 16.17 -20.69 -13.60
CA GLU A 254 15.71 -20.74 -14.99
C GLU A 254 14.38 -21.48 -15.17
N VAL A 255 14.10 -22.48 -14.34
CA VAL A 255 12.93 -23.37 -14.48
C VAL A 255 11.72 -22.89 -13.64
N GLN A 256 11.97 -22.20 -12.53
CA GLN A 256 10.89 -21.79 -11.61
C GLN A 256 10.21 -20.51 -12.06
N GLU A 257 8.92 -20.57 -12.38
CA GLU A 257 8.10 -19.38 -12.65
C GLU A 257 7.70 -18.68 -11.35
N GLU A 258 7.29 -19.43 -10.33
CA GLU A 258 6.98 -18.93 -8.98
C GLU A 258 8.24 -18.88 -8.11
N PHE A 259 9.13 -17.90 -8.42
CA PHE A 259 10.50 -17.89 -7.90
C PHE A 259 10.61 -17.46 -6.44
N VAL A 260 9.88 -16.43 -6.04
CA VAL A 260 9.89 -15.88 -4.67
C VAL A 260 8.56 -16.10 -3.96
N PHE A 261 7.47 -15.98 -4.70
CA PHE A 261 6.12 -16.14 -4.19
C PHE A 261 5.41 -17.26 -4.95
N LYS A 262 4.88 -18.21 -4.19
CA LYS A 262 3.96 -19.23 -4.68
C LYS A 262 2.53 -18.80 -4.40
N VAL A 263 1.67 -18.83 -5.40
CA VAL A 263 0.25 -18.48 -5.24
C VAL A 263 -0.48 -19.62 -4.54
N ILE A 264 -0.98 -19.35 -3.32
CA ILE A 264 -1.80 -20.29 -2.56
C ILE A 264 -3.28 -20.10 -2.90
N ASP A 265 -3.72 -18.83 -2.93
CA ASP A 265 -5.07 -18.47 -3.31
C ASP A 265 -5.03 -17.35 -4.34
N PRO A 266 -5.44 -17.59 -5.60
CA PRO A 266 -5.39 -16.61 -6.66
C PRO A 266 -6.43 -15.51 -6.46
N ALA A 267 -6.13 -14.31 -6.98
CA ALA A 267 -7.04 -13.18 -6.89
C ALA A 267 -8.35 -13.46 -7.65
N VAL A 268 -9.46 -13.19 -6.98
CA VAL A 268 -10.81 -13.22 -7.57
C VAL A 268 -11.36 -11.82 -7.78
N VAL A 269 -12.36 -11.69 -8.64
CA VAL A 269 -13.07 -10.42 -8.81
C VAL A 269 -13.90 -10.16 -7.55
N PRO A 270 -13.66 -9.07 -6.81
CA PRO A 270 -14.44 -8.78 -5.62
C PRO A 270 -15.89 -8.39 -5.97
N GLU A 271 -16.86 -9.04 -5.36
CA GLU A 271 -18.28 -8.75 -5.54
C GLU A 271 -18.73 -7.56 -4.71
N GLU A 272 -18.09 -7.34 -3.55
CA GLU A 272 -18.42 -6.25 -2.62
C GLU A 272 -17.36 -5.15 -2.63
N LYS A 273 -17.83 -3.90 -2.49
CA LYS A 273 -16.94 -2.76 -2.31
C LYS A 273 -16.27 -2.78 -0.94
N THR A 274 -15.03 -2.37 -0.89
CA THR A 274 -14.27 -2.23 0.36
C THR A 274 -14.40 -0.83 0.95
N GLN A 275 -14.51 0.21 0.11
CA GLN A 275 -14.62 1.60 0.51
C GLN A 275 -15.63 2.35 -0.39
N PRO A 276 -16.20 3.46 0.13
CA PRO A 276 -16.18 3.92 1.52
C PRO A 276 -17.16 3.13 2.41
N SER A 277 -16.87 3.09 3.71
CA SER A 277 -17.82 2.60 4.71
C SER A 277 -18.89 3.68 4.95
N ARG A 278 -19.93 3.69 4.14
CA ARG A 278 -20.98 4.71 4.14
C ARG A 278 -21.60 4.90 5.52
N ALA A 279 -21.81 3.80 6.26
CA ALA A 279 -22.34 3.87 7.63
C ALA A 279 -21.44 4.69 8.56
N ILE A 280 -20.12 4.53 8.49
CA ILE A 280 -19.17 5.29 9.31
C ILE A 280 -19.21 6.77 8.95
N ILE A 281 -19.30 7.13 7.67
CA ILE A 281 -19.41 8.53 7.24
C ILE A 281 -20.69 9.18 7.82
N CYS A 282 -21.82 8.50 7.73
CA CYS A 282 -23.09 8.99 8.28
C CYS A 282 -23.05 9.14 9.80
N ILE A 283 -22.49 8.17 10.52
CA ILE A 283 -22.37 8.23 11.99
C ILE A 283 -21.46 9.39 12.39
N LEU A 284 -20.28 9.51 11.78
CA LEU A 284 -19.34 10.60 12.11
C LEU A 284 -19.90 11.97 11.75
N GLY A 285 -20.57 12.11 10.60
CA GLY A 285 -21.19 13.35 10.18
C GLY A 285 -22.32 13.79 11.12
N THR A 286 -23.17 12.86 11.53
CA THR A 286 -24.24 13.12 12.49
C THR A 286 -23.67 13.50 13.86
N PHE A 287 -22.67 12.78 14.35
CA PHE A 287 -22.00 13.07 15.62
C PHE A 287 -21.34 14.46 15.61
N LEU A 288 -20.63 14.78 14.52
CA LEU A 288 -19.99 16.08 14.34
C LEU A 288 -21.04 17.22 14.34
N GLY A 289 -22.17 17.04 13.65
CA GLY A 289 -23.27 17.98 13.64
C GLY A 289 -23.86 18.24 15.04
N GLY A 290 -24.10 17.18 15.80
CA GLY A 290 -24.55 17.25 17.17
C GLY A 290 -23.58 17.98 18.10
N PHE A 291 -22.30 17.64 18.00
CA PHE A 291 -21.22 18.24 18.78
C PHE A 291 -21.06 19.75 18.49
N LEU A 292 -21.00 20.11 17.21
CA LEU A 292 -20.90 21.51 16.78
C LEU A 292 -22.12 22.32 17.21
N SER A 293 -23.33 21.75 17.12
CA SER A 293 -24.54 22.45 17.53
C SER A 293 -24.57 22.76 19.04
N CYS A 294 -24.07 21.82 19.86
CA CYS A 294 -23.96 22.06 21.32
C CYS A 294 -22.96 23.19 21.61
N ILE A 295 -21.80 23.18 20.93
CA ILE A 295 -20.78 24.25 21.07
C ILE A 295 -21.41 25.62 20.71
N ILE A 296 -22.07 25.71 19.56
CA ILE A 296 -22.68 26.95 19.09
C ILE A 296 -23.69 27.47 20.09
N VAL A 297 -24.55 26.60 20.65
CA VAL A 297 -25.55 26.99 21.66
C VAL A 297 -24.89 27.54 22.93
N LEU A 298 -23.82 26.89 23.41
CA LEU A 298 -23.08 27.32 24.59
C LEU A 298 -22.37 28.68 24.36
N VAL A 299 -21.70 28.85 23.24
CA VAL A 299 -21.04 30.12 22.88
C VAL A 299 -22.04 31.24 22.77
N LEU A 300 -23.18 31.03 22.13
CA LEU A 300 -24.25 32.03 22.04
C LEU A 300 -24.85 32.37 23.40
N HIS A 301 -24.95 31.39 24.30
CA HIS A 301 -25.41 31.63 25.68
C HIS A 301 -24.44 32.53 26.44
N VAL A 302 -23.14 32.21 26.43
CA VAL A 302 -22.10 33.00 27.08
C VAL A 302 -22.06 34.43 26.52
N TYR A 303 -22.10 34.58 25.19
CA TYR A 303 -22.10 35.88 24.53
C TYR A 303 -23.32 36.73 24.93
N ARG A 304 -24.52 36.16 25.06
CA ARG A 304 -25.74 36.84 25.48
C ARG A 304 -25.68 37.22 26.97
N LYS A 305 -25.13 36.37 27.83
CA LYS A 305 -24.95 36.61 29.26
C LYS A 305 -24.00 37.82 29.48
N GLN A 306 -22.89 37.88 28.75
CA GLN A 306 -21.95 39.00 28.78
C GLN A 306 -22.58 40.33 28.32
N LYS A 307 -23.38 40.30 27.24
CA LYS A 307 -24.06 41.48 26.73
C LYS A 307 -25.08 42.05 27.69
N GLN A 308 -25.75 41.21 28.51
CA GLN A 308 -26.70 41.65 29.55
C GLN A 308 -26.01 42.24 30.77
N LEU A 309 -24.72 41.90 31.01
CA LEU A 309 -23.92 42.46 32.11
C LEU A 309 -23.27 43.80 31.74
N THR A 310 -23.21 44.14 30.46
CA THR A 310 -22.55 45.37 29.93
C THR A 310 -23.58 46.49 29.61
N ASN A 311 -24.88 46.17 29.58
CA ASN A 311 -25.98 47.15 29.48
C ASN A 311 -26.64 47.35 30.84
#